data_9dcd79ee0ea82f738240c6066ed5b944
#
_entry.id   9dcd79ee0ea82f738240c6066ed5b944
#
_cell.length_a   1.000
_cell.length_b   1.000
_cell.length_c   1.000
_cell.angle_alpha   90.00
_cell.angle_beta   90.00
_cell.angle_gamma   90.00
#
_symmetry.space_group_name_H-M   'P 1'
#
loop_
_entity.id
_entity.type
_entity.pdbx_description
1 polymer ?
#
loop_
_entity_poly.entity_id
_entity_poly.type
_entity_poly.pdbx_seq_one_letter_code
_entity_poly.pdbx_strand_id
1 'polypeptide(L)'
;MKKLVRFAAALMAVLTLTACTAEVGTSSVTSTPMSTTTSTSTSNPLPSVTTEPGKEEDPKVLDKDIIKSTITSTDDGKGNYTNPVIFADVPDIDIIRVDDAFYMVSTTMHLSPGCPVMKSYDLVNWEIVNYVFDTLEDSDKLALRNGENNYGKGQWATTLRYNNGVYYAGFTSFSTGKTYIYHTDDIENGKWDRFVYDECFHDMSLLFDDDGKVYLIYGGGEIWCVELEKDLSAVKPGTKKKLINNAGLVKGCLAEGSHVYKLNGYYYIFIITWPPNSKRTQLCYRSEALDGEWERKVIIRDNMGFRNDGAAQGGIVDDKDGNWYCFVFQDHGAVGRTPVLSTMTWEDGWPVVGVKGKVPTTDKIPIAGHEKKGIVTSDEFINSHIVRSYHSFADTPEEAGESDYNGSNLGLEWQWNHNPDNRLWSLTEREGYLRLRTVDVCSTVANARNTISQRTFGPECGAYIKLDVSEMKEGDVAGFAAFAEKYGYVAVKIEDGKKYIVTVWYDDNDDVEKEFETERVEITENEVYLRVDCDFKNATDKAYFYYSLDGENWTKIGDTLQMNYYGLHFM
;
A
#
# COMPACT_ATOMS: atom_id res chain seq x y z
N MET A 1 -3.54 -31.98 13.94
CA MET A 1 -3.34 -31.25 12.70
C MET A 1 -3.64 -29.76 12.93
N LYS A 2 -3.06 -29.10 13.95
CA LYS A 2 -3.31 -27.68 14.30
C LYS A 2 -2.02 -26.91 14.58
N LYS A 3 -0.89 -27.26 13.93
CA LYS A 3 0.41 -26.62 14.18
C LYS A 3 1.04 -25.96 12.95
N LEU A 4 0.32 -25.75 11.85
CA LEU A 4 0.93 -25.29 10.59
C LEU A 4 0.50 -23.87 10.15
N VAL A 5 -0.35 -23.16 10.86
CA VAL A 5 -0.87 -21.83 10.41
C VAL A 5 -0.13 -20.65 11.03
N ARG A 6 0.71 -20.88 12.06
CA ARG A 6 1.38 -19.79 12.81
C ARG A 6 2.62 -19.16 12.17
N PHE A 7 2.99 -19.55 10.98
CA PHE A 7 4.24 -19.06 10.35
C PHE A 7 4.03 -18.18 9.12
N ALA A 8 2.81 -17.82 8.77
CA ALA A 8 2.54 -17.21 7.48
C ALA A 8 2.95 -15.71 7.39
N ALA A 9 2.77 -14.91 8.41
CA ALA A 9 3.04 -13.46 8.33
C ALA A 9 4.51 -13.09 8.57
N ALA A 10 5.19 -13.76 9.50
CA ALA A 10 6.65 -13.59 9.69
C ALA A 10 7.48 -14.31 8.60
N LEU A 11 6.86 -15.22 7.84
CA LEU A 11 7.52 -16.08 6.85
C LEU A 11 7.43 -15.53 5.41
N MET A 12 6.67 -14.47 5.13
CA MET A 12 6.66 -13.87 3.79
C MET A 12 7.99 -13.19 3.41
N ALA A 13 8.83 -12.83 4.38
CA ALA A 13 10.23 -12.48 4.11
C ALA A 13 11.16 -13.72 3.98
N VAL A 14 10.68 -14.94 4.26
CA VAL A 14 11.51 -16.18 4.37
C VAL A 14 11.04 -17.30 3.43
N LEU A 15 9.80 -17.28 2.91
CA LEU A 15 9.22 -18.38 2.12
C LEU A 15 9.62 -18.44 0.63
N THR A 16 10.42 -17.50 0.15
CA THR A 16 11.08 -17.63 -1.16
C THR A 16 12.38 -18.45 -1.09
N LEU A 17 12.75 -18.99 0.07
CA LEU A 17 14.05 -19.68 0.30
C LEU A 17 13.99 -21.23 0.25
N THR A 18 12.85 -21.88 -0.05
CA THR A 18 12.73 -23.35 0.06
C THR A 18 12.48 -24.07 -1.26
N ALA A 19 13.03 -23.62 -2.35
CA ALA A 19 12.99 -24.36 -3.62
C ALA A 19 14.37 -24.77 -4.15
N CYS A 20 15.34 -25.08 -3.28
CA CYS A 20 16.58 -25.75 -3.69
C CYS A 20 17.14 -26.59 -2.55
N THR A 21 16.70 -27.84 -2.43
CA THR A 21 17.44 -28.88 -1.70
C THR A 21 18.20 -29.72 -2.72
N ALA A 22 19.50 -29.53 -2.78
CA ALA A 22 20.43 -30.51 -3.32
C ALA A 22 21.20 -31.15 -2.17
N GLU A 23 21.29 -32.46 -2.21
CA GLU A 23 21.96 -33.32 -1.26
C GLU A 23 23.44 -32.94 -1.05
N VAL A 24 23.88 -32.86 0.20
CA VAL A 24 25.30 -32.83 0.52
C VAL A 24 25.62 -33.88 1.58
N GLY A 25 26.55 -34.72 1.23
CA GLY A 25 27.06 -35.83 2.03
C GLY A 25 27.79 -35.38 3.28
N THR A 26 27.68 -36.23 4.29
CA THR A 26 28.31 -36.13 5.60
C THR A 26 29.84 -36.37 5.54
N SER A 27 30.63 -35.47 6.12
CA SER A 27 31.96 -35.78 6.61
C SER A 27 32.21 -35.11 7.96
N SER A 28 32.52 -35.93 8.93
CA SER A 28 32.84 -35.60 10.33
C SER A 28 34.23 -34.98 10.45
N VAL A 29 34.37 -33.89 11.23
CA VAL A 29 35.66 -33.44 11.77
C VAL A 29 35.50 -33.03 13.23
N THR A 30 36.38 -33.61 14.01
CA THR A 30 36.59 -33.54 15.46
C THR A 30 36.96 -32.15 15.98
N SER A 31 36.41 -31.82 17.14
CA SER A 31 36.68 -30.61 17.93
C SER A 31 37.88 -30.83 18.90
N THR A 32 38.75 -29.82 19.00
CA THR A 32 39.69 -29.66 20.10
C THR A 32 39.46 -28.30 20.78
N PRO A 33 39.50 -28.21 22.13
CA PRO A 33 39.13 -26.98 22.84
C PRO A 33 40.31 -26.03 23.03
N MET A 34 40.03 -24.73 22.92
CA MET A 34 41.02 -23.69 23.25
C MET A 34 40.53 -22.80 24.40
N SER A 35 41.47 -22.52 25.29
CA SER A 35 41.36 -21.96 26.62
C SER A 35 40.77 -20.54 26.70
N THR A 36 39.99 -20.33 27.75
CA THR A 36 39.51 -19.04 28.27
C THR A 36 40.62 -18.23 28.95
N THR A 37 40.81 -16.98 28.49
CA THR A 37 41.47 -15.95 29.30
C THR A 37 40.44 -14.89 29.69
N THR A 38 40.24 -14.80 31.00
CA THR A 38 39.39 -13.80 31.68
C THR A 38 40.14 -12.48 31.75
N SER A 39 39.57 -11.42 31.17
CA SER A 39 39.95 -10.03 31.47
C SER A 39 38.84 -9.36 32.24
N THR A 40 39.08 -9.03 33.48
CA THR A 40 38.24 -8.23 34.36
C THR A 40 38.31 -6.77 33.95
N SER A 41 37.19 -6.22 33.49
CA SER A 41 36.99 -4.77 33.39
C SER A 41 36.00 -4.30 34.47
N THR A 42 36.48 -3.45 35.35
CA THR A 42 35.71 -2.75 36.36
C THR A 42 34.74 -1.76 35.70
N SER A 43 33.46 -2.01 35.80
CA SER A 43 32.40 -1.07 35.42
C SER A 43 32.00 -0.23 36.64
N ASN A 44 32.14 1.09 36.49
CA ASN A 44 31.48 2.05 37.39
C ASN A 44 29.96 2.02 37.21
N PRO A 45 29.16 2.06 38.27
CA PRO A 45 27.72 2.12 38.15
C PRO A 45 27.29 3.50 37.66
N LEU A 46 26.50 3.54 36.59
CA LEU A 46 25.72 4.69 36.16
C LEU A 46 24.67 5.04 37.26
N PRO A 47 24.39 6.31 37.51
CA PRO A 47 23.36 6.71 38.44
C PRO A 47 21.98 6.25 37.93
N SER A 48 21.24 5.56 38.81
CA SER A 48 19.85 5.20 38.58
C SER A 48 19.00 6.48 38.57
N VAL A 49 18.53 6.87 37.40
CA VAL A 49 17.44 7.86 37.28
C VAL A 49 16.15 7.11 37.57
N THR A 50 15.64 7.27 38.78
CA THR A 50 14.25 6.94 39.08
C THR A 50 13.37 8.01 38.45
N THR A 51 12.87 7.75 37.25
CA THR A 51 11.73 8.50 36.72
C THR A 51 10.49 8.03 37.46
N GLU A 52 9.88 8.91 38.23
CA GLU A 52 8.47 8.74 38.61
C GLU A 52 7.65 8.52 37.31
N PRO A 53 6.60 7.68 37.34
CA PRO A 53 5.72 7.57 36.18
C PRO A 53 5.08 8.96 36.01
N GLY A 54 5.54 9.69 35.01
CA GLY A 54 4.91 10.92 34.57
C GLY A 54 3.46 10.60 34.22
N LYS A 55 2.52 11.39 34.72
CA LYS A 55 1.16 11.39 34.21
C LYS A 55 1.28 11.55 32.68
N GLU A 56 0.78 10.56 31.92
CA GLU A 56 0.59 10.70 30.49
C GLU A 56 -0.24 11.99 30.29
N GLU A 57 0.33 13.00 29.64
CA GLU A 57 -0.44 14.20 29.31
C GLU A 57 -1.56 13.73 28.37
N ASP A 58 -2.79 14.12 28.68
CA ASP A 58 -3.91 13.84 27.76
C ASP A 58 -3.56 14.34 26.38
N PRO A 59 -3.65 13.49 25.34
CA PRO A 59 -3.31 13.89 24.00
C PRO A 59 -4.15 15.10 23.61
N LYS A 60 -3.52 16.11 23.06
CA LYS A 60 -4.23 17.25 22.51
C LYS A 60 -5.13 16.74 21.40
N VAL A 61 -6.42 17.02 21.53
CA VAL A 61 -7.36 16.84 20.43
C VAL A 61 -6.81 17.61 19.23
N LEU A 62 -6.65 16.93 18.08
CA LEU A 62 -6.14 17.58 16.87
C LEU A 62 -7.00 18.82 16.54
N ASP A 63 -6.35 19.83 15.98
CA ASP A 63 -7.03 21.04 15.56
C ASP A 63 -8.17 20.69 14.58
N LYS A 64 -9.31 21.35 14.74
CA LYS A 64 -10.47 21.16 13.83
C LYS A 64 -10.10 21.40 12.35
N ASP A 65 -9.11 22.24 12.08
CA ASP A 65 -8.65 22.50 10.72
C ASP A 65 -7.82 21.33 10.14
N ILE A 66 -7.10 20.59 10.99
CA ILE A 66 -6.37 19.38 10.57
C ILE A 66 -7.34 18.26 10.21
N ILE A 67 -8.41 18.09 10.97
CA ILE A 67 -9.43 17.05 10.69
C ILE A 67 -10.14 17.30 9.35
N LYS A 68 -10.26 18.54 8.93
CA LYS A 68 -10.88 18.90 7.65
C LYS A 68 -9.92 18.90 6.47
N SER A 69 -8.63 18.69 6.70
CA SER A 69 -7.64 18.65 5.63
C SER A 69 -7.72 17.31 4.90
N THR A 70 -7.82 17.37 3.60
CA THR A 70 -7.72 16.22 2.68
C THR A 70 -6.45 16.29 1.83
N ILE A 71 -5.55 17.23 2.15
CA ILE A 71 -4.29 17.41 1.43
C ILE A 71 -3.27 16.40 1.95
N THR A 72 -2.88 15.47 1.12
CA THR A 72 -1.86 14.45 1.41
C THR A 72 -0.48 14.80 0.86
N SER A 73 -0.40 15.81 -0.03
CA SER A 73 0.87 16.31 -0.54
C SER A 73 1.61 17.15 0.49
N THR A 74 2.92 17.16 0.38
CA THR A 74 3.80 17.95 1.26
C THR A 74 4.22 19.30 0.65
N ASP A 75 3.47 19.78 -0.34
CA ASP A 75 3.60 21.11 -0.92
C ASP A 75 3.44 22.20 0.17
N ASP A 76 4.45 23.03 0.38
CA ASP A 76 4.45 24.10 1.39
C ASP A 76 3.65 25.35 0.96
N GLY A 77 3.12 25.37 -0.26
CA GLY A 77 2.45 26.53 -0.86
C GLY A 77 3.39 27.68 -1.24
N LYS A 78 4.72 27.46 -1.20
CA LYS A 78 5.75 28.42 -1.55
C LYS A 78 6.67 27.91 -2.67
N GLY A 79 6.27 26.81 -3.32
CA GLY A 79 6.99 26.19 -4.42
C GLY A 79 8.04 25.18 -4.00
N ASN A 80 7.94 24.62 -2.78
CA ASN A 80 8.79 23.53 -2.33
C ASN A 80 7.93 22.37 -1.84
N TYR A 81 8.50 21.15 -1.88
CA TYR A 81 7.94 19.96 -1.25
C TYR A 81 8.94 19.37 -0.26
N THR A 82 8.45 18.51 0.63
CA THR A 82 9.27 17.74 1.55
C THR A 82 9.02 16.25 1.31
N ASN A 83 10.07 15.43 1.26
CA ASN A 83 9.92 13.98 1.20
C ASN A 83 9.51 13.38 2.56
N PRO A 84 8.56 12.43 2.58
CA PRO A 84 7.86 11.85 1.42
C PRO A 84 6.91 12.86 0.75
N VAL A 85 6.84 12.82 -0.59
CA VAL A 85 6.05 13.78 -1.37
C VAL A 85 4.55 13.61 -1.20
N ILE A 86 4.09 12.40 -0.96
CA ILE A 86 2.77 12.03 -0.46
C ILE A 86 3.00 11.31 0.87
N PHE A 87 2.46 11.86 1.97
CA PHE A 87 2.67 11.22 3.26
C PHE A 87 1.53 10.24 3.59
N ALA A 88 1.27 9.31 2.67
CA ALA A 88 0.31 8.21 2.80
C ALA A 88 0.86 6.96 2.11
N ASP A 89 0.25 5.80 2.33
CA ASP A 89 0.69 4.54 1.72
C ASP A 89 0.36 4.52 0.22
N VAL A 90 1.40 4.60 -0.59
CA VAL A 90 1.38 4.48 -2.05
C VAL A 90 2.59 3.65 -2.46
N PRO A 91 2.54 2.33 -2.24
CA PRO A 91 3.69 1.45 -2.43
C PRO A 91 3.90 1.01 -3.86
N ASP A 92 5.11 0.51 -4.15
CA ASP A 92 5.47 -0.19 -5.40
C ASP A 92 5.08 0.60 -6.64
N ILE A 93 5.36 1.89 -6.63
CA ILE A 93 4.94 2.84 -7.64
C ILE A 93 5.60 2.60 -9.00
N ASP A 94 4.83 2.67 -10.09
CA ASP A 94 5.34 2.88 -11.44
C ASP A 94 4.69 4.12 -12.05
N ILE A 95 5.46 4.88 -12.82
CA ILE A 95 5.10 6.22 -13.28
C ILE A 95 5.44 6.40 -14.75
N ILE A 96 4.54 7.08 -15.47
CA ILE A 96 4.75 7.51 -16.86
C ILE A 96 4.33 8.96 -17.03
N ARG A 97 4.84 9.60 -18.08
CA ARG A 97 4.34 10.87 -18.59
C ARG A 97 3.67 10.67 -19.95
N VAL A 98 2.51 11.25 -20.11
CA VAL A 98 1.85 11.36 -21.41
C VAL A 98 1.43 12.82 -21.60
N ASP A 99 1.95 13.47 -22.63
CA ASP A 99 1.86 14.90 -22.85
C ASP A 99 2.34 15.72 -21.64
N ASP A 100 1.46 16.51 -21.03
CA ASP A 100 1.76 17.36 -19.87
C ASP A 100 1.39 16.70 -18.53
N ALA A 101 0.78 15.51 -18.55
CA ALA A 101 0.32 14.81 -17.35
C ALA A 101 1.25 13.65 -16.97
N PHE A 102 1.42 13.46 -15.67
CA PHE A 102 2.04 12.28 -15.08
C PHE A 102 0.96 11.36 -14.54
N TYR A 103 1.11 10.06 -14.80
CA TYR A 103 0.24 9.03 -14.28
C TYR A 103 1.06 8.03 -13.47
N MET A 104 0.53 7.62 -12.33
CA MET A 104 1.15 6.69 -11.41
C MET A 104 0.15 5.64 -11.00
N VAL A 105 0.62 4.40 -10.83
CA VAL A 105 -0.14 3.29 -10.24
C VAL A 105 0.55 2.79 -8.98
N SER A 106 -0.21 2.10 -8.13
CA SER A 106 0.29 1.61 -6.85
C SER A 106 -0.38 0.29 -6.46
N THR A 107 0.29 -0.46 -5.59
CA THR A 107 -0.24 -1.67 -4.96
C THR A 107 -1.34 -1.35 -3.96
N THR A 108 -2.44 -2.11 -4.01
CA THR A 108 -3.53 -2.03 -3.03
C THR A 108 -3.92 -3.39 -2.45
N MET A 109 -3.25 -4.44 -2.88
CA MET A 109 -3.43 -5.81 -2.38
C MET A 109 -4.87 -6.30 -2.48
N HIS A 110 -5.55 -6.48 -1.35
CA HIS A 110 -6.89 -7.04 -1.24
C HIS A 110 -8.01 -6.00 -1.39
N LEU A 111 -7.68 -4.71 -1.45
CA LEU A 111 -8.68 -3.65 -1.53
C LEU A 111 -9.38 -3.63 -2.89
N SER A 112 -10.65 -3.30 -2.88
CA SER A 112 -11.51 -3.15 -4.06
C SER A 112 -12.22 -1.78 -4.04
N PRO A 113 -12.23 -1.00 -5.14
CA PRO A 113 -11.51 -1.23 -6.39
C PRO A 113 -9.99 -1.24 -6.17
N GLY A 114 -9.23 -1.84 -7.10
CA GLY A 114 -7.78 -2.03 -6.94
C GLY A 114 -6.93 -1.40 -8.04
N CYS A 115 -5.65 -1.21 -7.71
CA CYS A 115 -4.67 -0.54 -8.57
C CYS A 115 -5.13 0.88 -8.96
N PRO A 116 -5.08 1.85 -8.04
CA PRO A 116 -5.46 3.22 -8.31
C PRO A 116 -4.58 3.82 -9.41
N VAL A 117 -5.21 4.54 -10.32
CA VAL A 117 -4.54 5.43 -11.27
C VAL A 117 -4.56 6.83 -10.67
N MET A 118 -3.40 7.35 -10.39
CA MET A 118 -3.21 8.70 -9.87
C MET A 118 -2.64 9.61 -10.95
N LYS A 119 -3.04 10.88 -10.94
CA LYS A 119 -2.64 11.91 -11.89
C LYS A 119 -2.01 13.08 -11.19
N SER A 120 -0.98 13.64 -11.80
CA SER A 120 -0.34 14.91 -11.39
C SER A 120 0.12 15.69 -12.62
N TYR A 121 0.25 17.00 -12.47
CA TYR A 121 0.89 17.86 -13.45
C TYR A 121 2.26 18.39 -12.97
N ASP A 122 2.64 18.08 -11.72
CA ASP A 122 3.83 18.65 -11.09
C ASP A 122 4.68 17.64 -10.30
N LEU A 123 4.29 16.35 -10.28
CA LEU A 123 4.92 15.25 -9.53
C LEU A 123 4.74 15.33 -8.00
N VAL A 124 4.06 16.34 -7.48
CA VAL A 124 3.90 16.59 -6.03
C VAL A 124 2.44 16.49 -5.61
N ASN A 125 1.55 17.10 -6.40
CA ASN A 125 0.13 17.17 -6.12
C ASN A 125 -0.61 16.11 -6.94
N TRP A 126 -1.06 15.05 -6.27
CA TRP A 126 -1.66 13.87 -6.87
C TRP A 126 -3.13 13.72 -6.49
N GLU A 127 -3.96 13.30 -7.44
CA GLU A 127 -5.34 12.91 -7.24
C GLU A 127 -5.61 11.53 -7.85
N ILE A 128 -6.55 10.77 -7.30
CA ILE A 128 -7.00 9.51 -7.90
C ILE A 128 -7.99 9.85 -9.02
N VAL A 129 -7.75 9.35 -10.22
CA VAL A 129 -8.62 9.63 -11.38
C VAL A 129 -9.35 8.39 -11.88
N ASN A 130 -8.85 7.18 -11.56
CA ASN A 130 -9.47 5.91 -11.97
C ASN A 130 -8.93 4.75 -11.14
N TYR A 131 -9.45 3.56 -11.36
CA TYR A 131 -8.90 2.28 -10.93
C TYR A 131 -8.78 1.33 -12.13
N VAL A 132 -7.78 0.45 -12.09
CA VAL A 132 -7.55 -0.52 -13.18
C VAL A 132 -8.62 -1.61 -13.17
N PHE A 133 -9.13 -1.96 -11.99
CA PHE A 133 -10.23 -2.92 -11.86
C PHE A 133 -11.13 -2.57 -10.67
N ASP A 134 -12.40 -2.93 -10.78
CA ASP A 134 -13.38 -2.82 -9.71
C ASP A 134 -13.24 -4.01 -8.74
N THR A 135 -13.33 -5.22 -9.26
CA THR A 135 -13.01 -6.46 -8.54
C THR A 135 -12.08 -7.32 -9.37
N LEU A 136 -11.10 -7.98 -8.73
CA LEU A 136 -10.09 -8.76 -9.47
C LEU A 136 -10.68 -10.04 -10.05
N GLU A 137 -11.24 -10.87 -9.18
CA GLU A 137 -11.98 -12.11 -9.50
C GLU A 137 -12.98 -12.37 -8.37
N ASP A 138 -13.97 -13.25 -8.64
CA ASP A 138 -14.85 -13.77 -7.60
C ASP A 138 -14.23 -15.03 -6.96
N SER A 139 -14.02 -14.96 -5.65
CA SER A 139 -13.64 -16.12 -4.83
C SER A 139 -13.93 -15.85 -3.36
N ASP A 140 -14.03 -16.91 -2.57
CA ASP A 140 -14.26 -16.78 -1.13
C ASP A 140 -13.20 -15.93 -0.44
N LYS A 141 -11.94 -16.06 -0.87
CA LYS A 141 -10.82 -15.26 -0.33
C LYS A 141 -10.95 -13.77 -0.64
N LEU A 142 -11.32 -13.45 -1.86
CA LEU A 142 -11.45 -12.05 -2.30
C LEU A 142 -12.72 -11.39 -1.76
N ALA A 143 -13.71 -12.16 -1.33
CA ALA A 143 -15.00 -11.68 -0.86
C ALA A 143 -15.26 -11.94 0.64
N LEU A 144 -14.24 -12.31 1.43
CA LEU A 144 -14.38 -12.64 2.86
C LEU A 144 -15.48 -13.67 3.15
N ARG A 145 -15.68 -14.67 2.27
CA ARG A 145 -16.68 -15.70 2.45
C ARG A 145 -16.08 -16.94 3.10
N ASN A 146 -16.93 -17.70 3.84
CA ASN A 146 -16.59 -19.00 4.42
C ASN A 146 -15.34 -18.99 5.34
N GLY A 147 -15.03 -17.86 5.98
CA GLY A 147 -13.85 -17.69 6.84
C GLY A 147 -12.52 -17.58 6.09
N GLU A 148 -12.56 -17.45 4.76
CA GLU A 148 -11.39 -17.19 3.94
C GLU A 148 -11.12 -15.68 3.82
N ASN A 149 -9.85 -15.29 3.59
CA ASN A 149 -9.47 -13.90 3.37
C ASN A 149 -8.26 -13.78 2.43
N ASN A 150 -8.00 -12.56 2.01
CA ASN A 150 -6.93 -12.23 1.08
C ASN A 150 -5.97 -11.13 1.62
N TYR A 151 -5.97 -10.88 2.91
CA TYR A 151 -5.14 -9.85 3.53
C TYR A 151 -3.66 -9.98 3.12
N GLY A 152 -3.05 -8.85 2.72
CA GLY A 152 -1.66 -8.81 2.25
C GLY A 152 -1.41 -9.53 0.93
N LYS A 153 -2.46 -9.89 0.19
CA LYS A 153 -2.41 -10.57 -1.11
C LYS A 153 -3.28 -9.83 -2.11
N GLY A 154 -3.51 -10.41 -3.28
CA GLY A 154 -4.31 -9.76 -4.32
C GLY A 154 -3.41 -9.07 -5.34
N GLN A 155 -3.62 -7.78 -5.61
CA GLN A 155 -2.86 -7.01 -6.58
C GLN A 155 -1.52 -6.55 -5.96
N TRP A 156 -0.41 -6.98 -6.57
CA TRP A 156 0.95 -6.64 -6.15
C TRP A 156 1.56 -5.56 -7.06
N ALA A 157 2.89 -5.36 -7.01
CA ALA A 157 3.58 -4.33 -7.77
C ALA A 157 3.15 -4.34 -9.25
N THR A 158 2.79 -3.16 -9.74
CA THR A 158 2.21 -2.96 -11.06
C THR A 158 3.17 -2.20 -11.96
N THR A 159 3.40 -2.70 -13.17
CA THR A 159 4.04 -1.93 -14.24
C THR A 159 3.00 -1.09 -14.98
N LEU A 160 3.33 0.16 -15.27
CA LEU A 160 2.50 1.07 -16.07
C LEU A 160 3.27 1.50 -17.33
N ARG A 161 2.66 1.33 -18.50
CA ARG A 161 3.27 1.72 -19.79
C ARG A 161 2.25 2.38 -20.69
N TYR A 162 2.74 3.25 -21.57
CA TYR A 162 1.99 3.82 -22.67
C TYR A 162 2.68 3.50 -23.99
N ASN A 163 1.95 2.92 -24.91
CA ASN A 163 2.48 2.56 -26.22
C ASN A 163 1.43 2.70 -27.30
N ASN A 164 1.71 3.51 -28.33
CA ASN A 164 0.85 3.71 -29.51
C ASN A 164 -0.62 4.06 -29.18
N GLY A 165 -0.84 4.95 -28.23
CA GLY A 165 -2.20 5.40 -27.85
C GLY A 165 -2.91 4.51 -26.84
N VAL A 166 -2.26 3.46 -26.33
CA VAL A 166 -2.83 2.52 -25.37
C VAL A 166 -2.01 2.51 -24.08
N TYR A 167 -2.68 2.55 -22.95
CA TYR A 167 -2.13 2.38 -21.63
C TYR A 167 -2.20 0.91 -21.21
N TYR A 168 -1.15 0.44 -20.55
CA TYR A 168 -1.04 -0.94 -20.06
C TYR A 168 -0.67 -0.92 -18.58
N ALA A 169 -1.43 -1.63 -17.76
CA ALA A 169 -1.16 -1.85 -16.35
C ALA A 169 -1.07 -3.35 -16.08
N GLY A 170 0.09 -3.83 -15.62
CA GLY A 170 0.31 -5.26 -15.45
C GLY A 170 0.83 -5.61 -14.07
N PHE A 171 0.25 -6.65 -13.44
CA PHE A 171 0.64 -7.12 -12.11
C PHE A 171 0.39 -8.62 -11.92
N THR A 172 0.97 -9.15 -10.86
CA THR A 172 0.77 -10.54 -10.43
C THR A 172 -0.09 -10.61 -9.17
N SER A 173 -0.94 -11.62 -9.08
CA SER A 173 -1.66 -11.98 -7.86
C SER A 173 -1.35 -13.42 -7.47
N PHE A 174 -0.62 -13.60 -6.36
CA PHE A 174 -0.33 -14.95 -5.85
C PHE A 174 -1.56 -15.64 -5.25
N SER A 175 -2.59 -14.90 -4.85
CA SER A 175 -3.82 -15.50 -4.36
C SER A 175 -4.65 -16.19 -5.46
N THR A 176 -4.56 -15.68 -6.68
CA THR A 176 -5.20 -16.29 -7.87
C THR A 176 -4.23 -17.19 -8.65
N GLY A 177 -2.91 -17.07 -8.41
CA GLY A 177 -1.87 -17.79 -9.15
C GLY A 177 -1.66 -17.26 -10.57
N LYS A 178 -2.08 -16.04 -10.87
CA LYS A 178 -2.15 -15.46 -12.20
C LYS A 178 -1.40 -14.14 -12.33
N THR A 179 -1.11 -13.78 -13.55
CA THR A 179 -0.67 -12.44 -13.95
C THR A 179 -1.71 -11.82 -14.88
N TYR A 180 -1.97 -10.55 -14.68
CA TYR A 180 -2.94 -9.75 -15.42
C TYR A 180 -2.22 -8.62 -16.12
N ILE A 181 -2.55 -8.36 -17.39
CA ILE A 181 -2.18 -7.15 -18.11
C ILE A 181 -3.47 -6.49 -18.59
N TYR A 182 -3.81 -5.40 -17.95
CA TYR A 182 -4.95 -4.57 -18.33
C TYR A 182 -4.54 -3.53 -19.36
N HIS A 183 -5.47 -3.12 -20.22
CA HIS A 183 -5.23 -2.10 -21.22
C HIS A 183 -6.47 -1.23 -21.47
N THR A 184 -6.23 0.03 -21.80
CA THR A 184 -7.27 1.02 -22.16
C THR A 184 -6.67 2.10 -23.05
N ASP A 185 -7.50 2.77 -23.84
CA ASP A 185 -7.14 3.97 -24.60
C ASP A 185 -7.46 5.27 -23.84
N ASP A 186 -8.23 5.18 -22.75
CA ASP A 186 -8.54 6.30 -21.85
C ASP A 186 -8.24 5.93 -20.39
N ILE A 187 -7.10 6.37 -19.89
CA ILE A 187 -6.62 6.03 -18.55
C ILE A 187 -7.47 6.67 -17.44
N GLU A 188 -8.10 7.81 -17.70
CA GLU A 188 -8.84 8.58 -16.70
C GLU A 188 -10.30 8.15 -16.56
N ASN A 189 -10.95 7.76 -17.68
CA ASN A 189 -12.38 7.46 -17.69
C ASN A 189 -12.70 6.15 -18.39
N GLY A 190 -11.70 5.54 -19.04
CA GLY A 190 -11.89 4.35 -19.85
C GLY A 190 -12.08 3.09 -19.03
N LYS A 191 -12.79 2.18 -19.67
CA LYS A 191 -12.82 0.78 -19.25
C LYS A 191 -11.50 0.10 -19.56
N TRP A 192 -11.06 -0.76 -18.67
CA TRP A 192 -9.91 -1.60 -18.88
C TRP A 192 -10.32 -3.00 -19.35
N ASP A 193 -9.81 -3.45 -20.49
CA ASP A 193 -9.82 -4.86 -20.89
C ASP A 193 -8.54 -5.55 -20.40
N ARG A 194 -8.48 -6.90 -20.36
CA ARG A 194 -7.33 -7.59 -19.79
C ARG A 194 -6.93 -8.87 -20.52
N PHE A 195 -5.64 -9.14 -20.50
CA PHE A 195 -5.05 -10.45 -20.74
C PHE A 195 -4.74 -11.14 -19.42
N VAL A 196 -4.92 -12.45 -19.35
CA VAL A 196 -4.69 -13.25 -18.15
C VAL A 196 -3.74 -14.40 -18.47
N TYR A 197 -2.74 -14.58 -17.62
CA TYR A 197 -1.74 -15.64 -17.76
C TYR A 197 -1.79 -16.52 -16.50
N ASP A 198 -1.86 -17.85 -16.69
CA ASP A 198 -1.86 -18.84 -15.61
C ASP A 198 -0.43 -19.09 -15.06
N GLU A 199 0.35 -18.02 -14.91
CA GLU A 199 1.70 -18.00 -14.35
C GLU A 199 1.91 -16.69 -13.62
N CYS A 200 2.65 -16.73 -12.49
CA CYS A 200 3.00 -15.54 -11.72
C CYS A 200 4.34 -14.98 -12.21
N PHE A 201 4.34 -13.79 -12.77
CA PHE A 201 5.53 -13.01 -13.10
C PHE A 201 5.78 -11.95 -12.04
N HIS A 202 6.40 -12.36 -10.92
CA HIS A 202 6.60 -11.53 -9.73
C HIS A 202 7.34 -10.24 -10.06
N ASP A 203 6.83 -9.11 -9.57
CA ASP A 203 7.41 -7.77 -9.70
C ASP A 203 7.86 -7.46 -11.14
N MET A 204 6.95 -7.69 -12.06
CA MET A 204 7.23 -7.58 -13.48
C MET A 204 7.27 -6.15 -13.98
N SER A 205 8.02 -5.95 -15.05
CA SER A 205 7.99 -4.76 -15.89
C SER A 205 7.72 -5.15 -17.34
N LEU A 206 6.78 -4.46 -17.97
CA LEU A 206 6.44 -4.61 -19.39
C LEU A 206 7.36 -3.71 -20.22
N LEU A 207 7.94 -4.24 -21.28
CA LEU A 207 8.79 -3.51 -22.22
C LEU A 207 8.29 -3.71 -23.65
N PHE A 208 7.91 -2.61 -24.29
CA PHE A 208 7.72 -2.52 -25.74
C PHE A 208 9.05 -2.11 -26.38
N ASP A 209 9.69 -3.03 -27.11
CA ASP A 209 11.00 -2.78 -27.70
C ASP A 209 10.90 -2.14 -29.09
N ASP A 210 11.95 -1.45 -29.52
CA ASP A 210 12.03 -0.75 -30.81
C ASP A 210 11.95 -1.71 -32.01
N ASP A 211 12.27 -3.00 -31.81
CA ASP A 211 12.13 -4.04 -32.86
C ASP A 211 10.69 -4.58 -32.98
N GLY A 212 9.77 -4.00 -32.20
CA GLY A 212 8.35 -4.35 -32.17
C GLY A 212 8.04 -5.64 -31.41
N LYS A 213 8.97 -6.15 -30.61
CA LYS A 213 8.72 -7.23 -29.65
C LYS A 213 8.27 -6.67 -28.30
N VAL A 214 7.63 -7.55 -27.55
CA VAL A 214 7.15 -7.22 -26.21
C VAL A 214 7.74 -8.20 -25.22
N TYR A 215 8.26 -7.70 -24.12
CA TYR A 215 8.92 -8.50 -23.11
C TYR A 215 8.32 -8.25 -21.71
N LEU A 216 8.25 -9.31 -20.90
CA LEU A 216 8.13 -9.22 -19.46
C LEU A 216 9.47 -9.49 -18.80
N ILE A 217 9.93 -8.56 -17.98
CA ILE A 217 11.12 -8.69 -17.14
C ILE A 217 10.64 -8.78 -15.69
N TYR A 218 11.00 -9.85 -14.99
CA TYR A 218 10.42 -10.18 -13.69
C TYR A 218 11.35 -11.00 -12.81
N GLY A 219 11.03 -11.11 -11.52
CA GLY A 219 11.67 -12.05 -10.62
C GLY A 219 11.96 -11.49 -9.24
N GLY A 220 12.24 -12.42 -8.31
CA GLY A 220 12.75 -12.15 -6.97
C GLY A 220 14.04 -12.94 -6.76
N GLY A 221 15.16 -12.24 -6.53
CA GLY A 221 16.48 -12.83 -6.44
C GLY A 221 17.21 -12.97 -7.77
N GLU A 222 16.64 -13.57 -8.76
CA GLU A 222 17.11 -13.64 -10.15
C GLU A 222 16.11 -12.89 -11.04
N ILE A 223 16.61 -12.15 -12.01
CA ILE A 223 15.76 -11.43 -12.98
C ILE A 223 15.71 -12.19 -14.28
N TRP A 224 14.51 -12.50 -14.69
CA TRP A 224 14.18 -13.27 -15.88
C TRP A 224 13.49 -12.40 -16.91
N CYS A 225 13.48 -12.88 -18.15
CA CYS A 225 12.77 -12.28 -19.27
C CYS A 225 12.02 -13.37 -20.03
N VAL A 226 10.82 -13.05 -20.50
CA VAL A 226 10.06 -13.79 -21.51
C VAL A 226 9.59 -12.84 -22.60
N GLU A 227 9.51 -13.32 -23.84
CA GLU A 227 8.89 -12.60 -24.94
C GLU A 227 7.41 -12.96 -25.01
N LEU A 228 6.55 -11.97 -25.18
CA LEU A 228 5.12 -12.15 -25.42
C LEU A 228 4.81 -12.17 -26.90
N GLU A 229 3.66 -12.74 -27.28
CA GLU A 229 3.07 -12.49 -28.59
C GLU A 229 2.77 -10.98 -28.73
N LYS A 230 2.78 -10.46 -29.97
CA LYS A 230 2.62 -9.02 -30.22
C LYS A 230 1.29 -8.46 -29.75
N ASP A 231 0.27 -9.29 -29.73
CA ASP A 231 -1.08 -8.97 -29.26
C ASP A 231 -1.26 -9.24 -27.76
N LEU A 232 -0.18 -9.58 -27.06
CA LEU A 232 -0.16 -9.90 -25.62
C LEU A 232 -1.00 -11.14 -25.25
N SER A 233 -1.44 -11.95 -26.20
CA SER A 233 -2.32 -13.08 -25.94
C SER A 233 -1.63 -14.25 -25.22
N ALA A 234 -0.31 -14.38 -25.32
CA ALA A 234 0.45 -15.48 -24.71
C ALA A 234 1.94 -15.18 -24.57
N VAL A 235 2.60 -15.94 -23.71
CA VAL A 235 4.07 -16.02 -23.66
C VAL A 235 4.55 -16.89 -24.82
N LYS A 236 5.55 -16.42 -25.58
CA LYS A 236 6.17 -17.23 -26.64
C LYS A 236 6.96 -18.40 -26.06
N PRO A 237 6.67 -19.64 -26.48
CA PRO A 237 7.38 -20.81 -25.99
C PRO A 237 8.90 -20.75 -26.22
N GLY A 238 9.68 -21.15 -25.21
CA GLY A 238 11.14 -21.25 -25.32
C GLY A 238 11.90 -19.91 -25.23
N THR A 239 11.23 -18.80 -24.94
CA THR A 239 11.85 -17.47 -24.86
C THR A 239 12.34 -17.10 -23.47
N LYS A 240 12.00 -17.89 -22.44
CA LYS A 240 12.43 -17.64 -21.06
C LYS A 240 13.94 -17.69 -20.93
N LYS A 241 14.53 -16.59 -20.46
CA LYS A 241 15.97 -16.48 -20.22
C LYS A 241 16.24 -15.69 -18.95
N LYS A 242 17.33 -16.03 -18.29
CA LYS A 242 17.85 -15.27 -17.14
C LYS A 242 18.66 -14.09 -17.67
N LEU A 243 18.31 -12.89 -17.23
CA LEU A 243 19.06 -11.66 -17.55
C LEU A 243 20.13 -11.37 -16.50
N ILE A 244 19.74 -11.39 -15.22
CA ILE A 244 20.58 -11.02 -14.12
C ILE A 244 20.59 -12.15 -13.08
N ASN A 245 21.79 -12.56 -12.71
CA ASN A 245 22.01 -13.40 -11.54
C ASN A 245 22.47 -12.50 -10.40
N ASN A 246 21.78 -12.52 -9.27
CA ASN A 246 22.20 -11.77 -8.09
C ASN A 246 23.44 -12.35 -7.38
N ALA A 247 24.15 -13.32 -7.98
CA ALA A 247 25.38 -13.89 -7.45
C ALA A 247 26.48 -12.85 -7.14
N GLY A 248 26.39 -11.65 -7.72
CA GLY A 248 27.24 -10.52 -7.37
C GLY A 248 26.71 -9.66 -6.21
N LEU A 249 25.53 -9.97 -5.68
CA LEU A 249 24.95 -9.40 -4.49
C LEU A 249 25.28 -10.27 -3.27
N VAL A 250 25.01 -9.79 -2.08
CA VAL A 250 25.17 -10.60 -0.86
C VAL A 250 24.19 -11.78 -0.90
N LYS A 251 24.66 -12.97 -0.61
CA LYS A 251 23.85 -14.19 -0.60
C LYS A 251 22.62 -14.02 0.30
N GLY A 252 21.43 -14.32 -0.24
CA GLY A 252 20.15 -14.16 0.45
C GLY A 252 19.59 -12.72 0.41
N CYS A 253 20.22 -11.82 -0.35
CA CYS A 253 19.67 -10.49 -0.59
C CYS A 253 18.54 -10.58 -1.62
N LEU A 254 17.40 -10.02 -1.28
CA LEU A 254 16.32 -9.83 -2.25
C LEU A 254 16.78 -8.86 -3.36
N ALA A 255 16.36 -9.14 -4.58
CA ALA A 255 16.54 -8.26 -5.74
C ALA A 255 15.27 -8.41 -6.59
N GLU A 256 14.39 -7.43 -6.49
CA GLU A 256 13.03 -7.46 -7.07
C GLU A 256 12.57 -6.05 -7.46
N GLY A 257 11.31 -5.88 -7.85
CA GLY A 257 10.77 -4.57 -8.19
C GLY A 257 11.35 -4.03 -9.50
N SER A 258 11.30 -4.82 -10.57
CA SER A 258 11.90 -4.46 -11.85
C SER A 258 11.16 -3.31 -12.53
N HIS A 259 11.89 -2.24 -12.88
CA HIS A 259 11.45 -1.17 -13.78
C HIS A 259 12.40 -1.10 -14.95
N VAL A 260 11.91 -1.37 -16.15
CA VAL A 260 12.73 -1.54 -17.36
C VAL A 260 12.47 -0.42 -18.35
N TYR A 261 13.56 0.14 -18.88
CA TYR A 261 13.54 1.17 -19.90
C TYR A 261 14.56 0.88 -20.99
N LYS A 262 14.28 1.31 -22.22
CA LYS A 262 15.25 1.37 -23.31
C LYS A 262 15.48 2.84 -23.66
N LEU A 263 16.68 3.34 -23.39
CA LEU A 263 17.02 4.74 -23.51
C LEU A 263 18.43 4.88 -24.08
N ASN A 264 18.62 5.76 -25.08
CA ASN A 264 19.93 6.08 -25.65
C ASN A 264 20.77 4.88 -26.09
N GLY A 265 20.12 3.82 -26.59
CA GLY A 265 20.78 2.60 -27.07
C GLY A 265 21.12 1.58 -25.99
N TYR A 266 20.72 1.83 -24.74
CA TYR A 266 20.89 0.90 -23.62
C TYR A 266 19.54 0.44 -23.05
N TYR A 267 19.51 -0.78 -22.55
CA TYR A 267 18.49 -1.28 -21.64
C TYR A 267 18.91 -0.97 -20.21
N TYR A 268 18.00 -0.44 -19.44
CA TYR A 268 18.17 -0.18 -18.00
C TYR A 268 17.15 -1.00 -17.21
N ILE A 269 17.61 -1.64 -16.13
CA ILE A 269 16.74 -2.30 -15.17
C ILE A 269 17.03 -1.71 -13.79
N PHE A 270 16.01 -1.05 -13.22
CA PHE A 270 16.03 -0.56 -11.86
C PHE A 270 15.43 -1.63 -10.97
N ILE A 271 16.10 -2.00 -9.88
CA ILE A 271 15.63 -2.97 -8.91
C ILE A 271 15.99 -2.57 -7.50
N ILE A 272 15.13 -2.95 -6.56
CA ILE A 272 15.42 -2.86 -5.15
C ILE A 272 16.32 -4.02 -4.70
N THR A 273 17.17 -3.77 -3.72
CA THR A 273 17.87 -4.82 -2.98
C THR A 273 17.92 -4.46 -1.50
N TRP A 274 17.99 -5.48 -0.66
CA TRP A 274 18.06 -5.31 0.78
C TRP A 274 19.27 -6.06 1.35
N PRO A 275 20.47 -5.45 1.28
CA PRO A 275 21.68 -6.10 1.77
C PRO A 275 21.61 -6.32 3.29
N PRO A 276 22.08 -7.44 3.83
CA PRO A 276 22.13 -7.71 5.27
C PRO A 276 22.82 -6.56 6.03
N ASN A 277 22.22 -6.14 7.15
CA ASN A 277 22.69 -5.03 7.99
C ASN A 277 22.84 -3.68 7.24
N SER A 278 22.08 -3.50 6.18
CA SER A 278 22.03 -2.26 5.39
C SER A 278 20.59 -1.86 5.17
N LYS A 279 20.39 -0.65 4.70
CA LYS A 279 19.06 -0.13 4.31
C LYS A 279 18.69 -0.62 2.90
N ARG A 280 17.41 -0.55 2.55
CA ARG A 280 16.95 -0.72 1.17
C ARG A 280 17.80 0.14 0.25
N THR A 281 18.12 -0.40 -0.91
CA THR A 281 19.08 0.18 -1.85
C THR A 281 18.54 0.03 -3.25
N GLN A 282 18.52 1.11 -4.02
CA GLN A 282 18.16 1.11 -5.43
C GLN A 282 19.40 0.83 -6.28
N LEU A 283 19.31 -0.22 -7.09
CA LEU A 283 20.30 -0.56 -8.10
C LEU A 283 19.79 -0.15 -9.49
N CYS A 284 20.72 0.17 -10.36
CA CYS A 284 20.50 0.26 -11.79
C CYS A 284 21.46 -0.69 -12.50
N TYR A 285 20.91 -1.55 -13.34
CA TYR A 285 21.65 -2.36 -14.29
C TYR A 285 21.53 -1.75 -15.67
N ARG A 286 22.59 -1.90 -16.50
CA ARG A 286 22.65 -1.39 -17.86
C ARG A 286 23.29 -2.41 -18.79
N SER A 287 22.75 -2.58 -20.00
CA SER A 287 23.31 -3.40 -21.07
C SER A 287 22.94 -2.82 -22.45
N GLU A 288 23.77 -3.04 -23.46
CA GLU A 288 23.46 -2.69 -24.86
C GLU A 288 22.47 -3.68 -25.51
N ALA A 289 22.30 -4.87 -24.94
CA ALA A 289 21.38 -5.88 -25.43
C ALA A 289 20.75 -6.65 -24.25
N LEU A 290 19.50 -7.11 -24.41
CA LEU A 290 18.82 -7.90 -23.37
C LEU A 290 19.53 -9.23 -23.06
N ASP A 291 20.27 -9.78 -24.02
CA ASP A 291 21.10 -10.99 -23.85
C ASP A 291 22.60 -10.68 -23.68
N GLY A 292 22.95 -9.41 -23.52
CA GLY A 292 24.30 -8.92 -23.32
C GLY A 292 24.80 -9.03 -21.87
N GLU A 293 25.99 -8.50 -21.66
CA GLU A 293 26.54 -8.36 -20.32
C GLU A 293 25.91 -7.16 -19.62
N TRP A 294 25.56 -7.33 -18.33
CA TRP A 294 24.93 -6.31 -17.51
C TRP A 294 25.94 -5.67 -16.57
N GLU A 295 26.18 -4.40 -16.72
CA GLU A 295 26.88 -3.57 -15.76
C GLU A 295 25.92 -3.13 -14.63
N ARG A 296 26.44 -2.78 -13.46
CA ARG A 296 25.61 -2.42 -12.30
C ARG A 296 26.18 -1.25 -11.51
N LYS A 297 25.30 -0.35 -11.07
CA LYS A 297 25.60 0.70 -10.07
C LYS A 297 24.55 0.76 -8.97
N VAL A 298 24.99 1.14 -7.76
CA VAL A 298 24.10 1.62 -6.70
C VAL A 298 23.76 3.07 -7.02
N ILE A 299 22.47 3.41 -7.15
CA ILE A 299 22.02 4.76 -7.48
C ILE A 299 21.35 5.48 -6.31
N ILE A 300 20.74 4.73 -5.35
CA ILE A 300 20.28 5.28 -4.07
C ILE A 300 20.69 4.32 -2.96
N ARG A 301 21.27 4.88 -1.87
CA ARG A 301 21.46 4.20 -0.59
C ARG A 301 21.30 5.25 0.51
N ASP A 302 20.08 5.68 0.70
CA ASP A 302 19.74 6.77 1.60
C ASP A 302 18.46 6.48 2.38
N ASN A 303 18.41 6.93 3.62
CA ASN A 303 17.22 6.88 4.46
C ASN A 303 16.70 8.27 4.83
N MET A 304 17.25 9.32 4.24
CA MET A 304 16.86 10.71 4.51
C MET A 304 16.82 11.07 6.01
N GLY A 305 17.55 10.33 6.84
CA GLY A 305 17.57 10.50 8.30
C GLY A 305 16.44 9.77 9.05
N PHE A 306 15.57 9.03 8.36
CA PHE A 306 14.47 8.32 9.00
C PHE A 306 14.83 6.86 9.27
N ARG A 307 14.95 6.46 10.54
CA ARG A 307 15.25 5.10 11.01
C ARG A 307 16.39 4.44 10.18
N ASN A 308 16.28 3.15 9.89
CA ASN A 308 17.16 2.45 8.94
C ASN A 308 16.44 2.12 7.61
N ASP A 309 15.34 2.80 7.32
CA ASP A 309 14.45 2.52 6.20
C ASP A 309 14.93 3.31 4.97
N GLY A 310 15.56 2.60 4.02
CA GLY A 310 16.10 3.20 2.81
C GLY A 310 15.02 3.44 1.76
N ALA A 311 15.19 4.50 0.96
CA ALA A 311 14.34 4.77 -0.19
C ALA A 311 14.76 3.89 -1.38
N ALA A 312 13.85 3.12 -1.94
CA ALA A 312 14.06 2.28 -3.12
C ALA A 312 12.73 1.72 -3.66
N GLN A 313 12.81 1.02 -4.77
CA GLN A 313 11.72 0.45 -5.59
C GLN A 313 10.85 1.53 -6.22
N GLY A 314 10.99 1.66 -7.50
CA GLY A 314 10.28 2.61 -8.34
C GLY A 314 11.05 2.91 -9.62
N GLY A 315 10.54 3.84 -10.40
CA GLY A 315 10.99 4.15 -11.73
C GLY A 315 11.55 5.54 -11.92
N ILE A 316 11.73 5.88 -13.17
CA ILE A 316 12.19 7.19 -13.61
C ILE A 316 11.19 7.77 -14.62
N VAL A 317 11.10 9.08 -14.67
CA VAL A 317 10.27 9.82 -15.62
C VAL A 317 10.96 11.12 -16.02
N ASP A 318 10.72 11.57 -17.23
CA ASP A 318 11.14 12.90 -17.70
C ASP A 318 9.95 13.86 -17.73
N ASP A 319 10.23 15.17 -17.73
CA ASP A 319 9.27 16.20 -18.09
C ASP A 319 9.44 16.61 -19.58
N LYS A 320 8.55 17.49 -20.06
CA LYS A 320 8.60 18.00 -21.44
C LYS A 320 9.84 18.82 -21.77
N ASP A 321 10.53 19.34 -20.76
CA ASP A 321 11.73 20.15 -20.90
C ASP A 321 13.00 19.28 -20.85
N GLY A 322 12.85 17.96 -20.67
CA GLY A 322 13.94 16.98 -20.63
C GLY A 322 14.64 16.86 -19.29
N ASN A 323 14.04 17.39 -18.22
CA ASN A 323 14.51 17.12 -16.87
C ASN A 323 14.04 15.73 -16.44
N TRP A 324 14.86 15.03 -15.66
CA TRP A 324 14.59 13.68 -15.21
C TRP A 324 14.35 13.62 -13.71
N TYR A 325 13.48 12.72 -13.31
CA TYR A 325 13.09 12.48 -11.93
C TYR A 325 13.09 10.99 -11.63
N CYS A 326 13.47 10.67 -10.40
CA CYS A 326 13.38 9.33 -9.84
C CYS A 326 12.26 9.31 -8.79
N PHE A 327 11.34 8.37 -8.92
CA PHE A 327 10.23 8.16 -8.00
C PHE A 327 10.37 6.77 -7.37
N VAL A 328 10.54 6.72 -6.06
CA VAL A 328 10.69 5.49 -5.27
C VAL A 328 9.86 5.62 -4.00
N PHE A 329 9.84 4.61 -3.12
CA PHE A 329 9.17 4.76 -1.83
C PHE A 329 10.11 4.50 -0.65
N GLN A 330 9.67 4.90 0.55
CA GLN A 330 10.31 4.62 1.83
C GLN A 330 9.26 4.15 2.84
N ASP A 331 9.61 3.15 3.69
CA ASP A 331 8.75 2.74 4.80
C ASP A 331 8.71 3.83 5.89
N HIS A 332 7.53 4.27 6.26
CA HIS A 332 7.29 5.30 7.27
C HIS A 332 6.45 4.80 8.46
N GLY A 333 6.80 3.65 9.00
CA GLY A 333 6.08 3.07 10.15
C GLY A 333 4.64 2.71 9.80
N ALA A 334 3.72 2.97 10.70
CA ALA A 334 2.33 2.56 10.54
C ALA A 334 1.59 3.26 9.39
N VAL A 335 2.04 4.45 8.98
CA VAL A 335 1.42 5.11 7.81
C VAL A 335 1.68 4.37 6.50
N GLY A 336 2.68 3.49 6.46
CA GLY A 336 2.95 2.64 5.30
C GLY A 336 4.15 3.06 4.45
N ARG A 337 4.11 2.75 3.16
CA ARG A 337 5.17 2.95 2.18
C ARG A 337 4.91 4.23 1.39
N THR A 338 5.64 5.28 1.71
CA THR A 338 5.37 6.63 1.23
C THR A 338 6.26 7.01 0.04
N PRO A 339 5.71 7.65 -1.01
CA PRO A 339 6.46 8.07 -2.18
C PRO A 339 7.54 9.12 -1.90
N VAL A 340 8.68 8.93 -2.54
CA VAL A 340 9.85 9.79 -2.46
C VAL A 340 10.24 10.25 -3.86
N LEU A 341 10.32 11.55 -4.07
CA LEU A 341 10.69 12.19 -5.32
C LEU A 341 12.11 12.76 -5.23
N SER A 342 12.89 12.60 -6.27
CA SER A 342 14.20 13.21 -6.42
C SER A 342 14.45 13.65 -7.85
N THR A 343 15.11 14.79 -8.02
CA THR A 343 15.71 15.15 -9.30
C THR A 343 16.79 14.13 -9.68
N MET A 344 16.99 13.92 -10.98
CA MET A 344 17.95 12.98 -11.51
C MET A 344 18.65 13.59 -12.75
N THR A 345 19.93 13.31 -12.91
CA THR A 345 20.72 13.64 -14.08
C THR A 345 21.38 12.40 -14.69
N TRP A 346 21.97 12.54 -15.87
CA TRP A 346 22.70 11.48 -16.52
C TRP A 346 24.18 11.82 -16.62
N GLU A 347 25.05 10.93 -16.12
CA GLU A 347 26.52 11.06 -16.23
C GLU A 347 27.09 9.76 -16.83
N ASP A 348 27.80 9.86 -17.94
CA ASP A 348 28.37 8.71 -18.68
C ASP A 348 27.36 7.60 -18.97
N GLY A 349 26.10 7.99 -19.27
CA GLY A 349 24.98 7.06 -19.50
C GLY A 349 24.48 6.34 -18.24
N TRP A 350 24.74 6.86 -17.04
CA TRP A 350 24.21 6.36 -15.78
C TRP A 350 23.32 7.39 -15.09
N PRO A 351 22.22 6.95 -14.46
CA PRO A 351 21.39 7.84 -13.65
C PRO A 351 22.13 8.25 -12.38
N VAL A 352 22.11 9.54 -12.09
CA VAL A 352 22.62 10.14 -10.85
C VAL A 352 21.45 10.80 -10.13
N VAL A 353 20.96 10.12 -9.10
CA VAL A 353 19.78 10.55 -8.32
C VAL A 353 20.22 11.53 -7.24
N GLY A 354 19.52 12.66 -7.15
CA GLY A 354 19.79 13.71 -6.18
C GLY A 354 21.25 14.15 -6.19
N VAL A 355 21.86 14.25 -5.01
CA VAL A 355 23.29 14.57 -4.89
C VAL A 355 24.07 13.28 -4.66
N LYS A 356 24.52 12.63 -5.74
CA LYS A 356 25.33 11.40 -5.71
C LYS A 356 24.64 10.27 -4.91
N GLY A 357 23.36 10.03 -5.19
CA GLY A 357 22.56 9.00 -4.54
C GLY A 357 22.03 9.38 -3.15
N LYS A 358 22.11 10.66 -2.80
CA LYS A 358 21.47 11.26 -1.64
C LYS A 358 20.21 11.99 -2.05
N VAL A 359 19.08 11.51 -1.54
CA VAL A 359 17.76 12.08 -1.83
C VAL A 359 17.57 13.36 -1.00
N PRO A 360 17.13 14.47 -1.59
CA PRO A 360 16.85 15.68 -0.82
C PRO A 360 15.65 15.47 0.11
N THR A 361 15.76 15.95 1.35
CA THR A 361 14.60 15.97 2.27
C THR A 361 13.59 17.02 1.83
N THR A 362 14.03 18.13 1.29
CA THR A 362 13.17 19.21 0.76
C THR A 362 13.78 19.69 -0.57
N ASP A 363 12.92 19.92 -1.56
CA ASP A 363 13.34 20.40 -2.87
C ASP A 363 12.24 21.29 -3.50
N LYS A 364 12.54 21.86 -4.67
CA LYS A 364 11.59 22.62 -5.46
C LYS A 364 10.57 21.73 -6.13
N ILE A 365 9.32 22.19 -6.16
CA ILE A 365 8.29 21.55 -6.99
C ILE A 365 8.75 21.63 -8.45
N PRO A 366 8.79 20.49 -9.18
CA PRO A 366 9.30 20.44 -10.54
C PRO A 366 8.61 21.41 -11.50
N ILE A 367 7.28 21.49 -11.43
CA ILE A 367 6.46 22.33 -12.29
C ILE A 367 5.53 23.15 -11.39
N ALA A 368 5.74 24.46 -11.34
CA ALA A 368 5.02 25.35 -10.43
C ALA A 368 3.62 25.73 -10.97
N GLY A 369 2.74 26.12 -10.06
CA GLY A 369 1.45 26.77 -10.38
C GLY A 369 0.25 25.83 -10.39
N HIS A 370 0.40 24.61 -9.92
CA HIS A 370 -0.73 23.68 -9.77
C HIS A 370 -1.34 23.73 -8.37
N GLU A 371 -2.61 23.34 -8.29
CA GLU A 371 -3.33 23.30 -7.03
C GLU A 371 -2.92 22.11 -6.19
N LYS A 372 -2.97 22.27 -4.87
CA LYS A 372 -2.79 21.18 -3.93
C LYS A 372 -3.90 20.16 -4.08
N LYS A 373 -3.52 18.89 -4.11
CA LYS A 373 -4.42 17.77 -4.24
C LYS A 373 -4.21 16.76 -3.11
N GLY A 374 -5.14 15.84 -2.97
CA GLY A 374 -5.05 14.75 -2.02
C GLY A 374 -5.70 13.48 -2.56
N ILE A 375 -5.38 12.37 -1.93
CA ILE A 375 -5.90 11.03 -2.26
C ILE A 375 -6.86 10.51 -1.18
N VAL A 376 -7.38 11.42 -0.36
CA VAL A 376 -8.43 11.20 0.62
C VAL A 376 -9.46 12.33 0.51
N THR A 377 -10.67 12.10 1.00
CA THR A 377 -11.75 13.09 0.93
C THR A 377 -12.62 13.09 2.17
N SER A 378 -13.26 14.23 2.43
CA SER A 378 -14.47 14.29 3.26
C SER A 378 -15.68 14.06 2.36
N ASP A 379 -16.64 13.24 2.79
CA ASP A 379 -17.79 12.87 1.97
C ASP A 379 -19.09 13.01 2.79
N GLU A 380 -20.00 13.81 2.30
CA GLU A 380 -21.34 13.97 2.87
C GLU A 380 -22.35 13.01 2.22
N PHE A 381 -21.89 12.08 1.39
CA PHE A 381 -22.70 11.08 0.68
C PHE A 381 -23.92 11.67 -0.01
N ILE A 382 -23.77 12.89 -0.53
CA ILE A 382 -24.77 13.51 -1.42
C ILE A 382 -24.65 12.80 -2.76
N ASN A 383 -25.74 12.24 -3.24
CA ASN A 383 -25.76 11.47 -4.47
C ASN A 383 -25.61 12.36 -5.73
N SER A 384 -24.52 13.09 -5.79
CA SER A 384 -24.12 13.94 -6.92
C SER A 384 -22.93 13.36 -7.70
N HIS A 385 -22.48 12.18 -7.34
CA HIS A 385 -21.35 11.53 -7.98
C HIS A 385 -21.70 11.15 -9.42
N ILE A 386 -20.74 11.35 -10.31
CA ILE A 386 -20.83 10.87 -11.68
C ILE A 386 -20.88 9.34 -11.61
N VAL A 387 -21.96 8.77 -12.16
CA VAL A 387 -22.07 7.33 -12.30
C VAL A 387 -20.92 6.86 -13.18
N ARG A 388 -20.02 6.10 -12.61
CA ARG A 388 -18.94 5.44 -13.33
C ARG A 388 -19.43 4.05 -13.70
N SER A 389 -19.29 3.68 -14.96
CA SER A 389 -19.52 2.31 -15.37
C SER A 389 -18.36 1.44 -14.91
N TYR A 390 -18.28 1.13 -13.62
CA TYR A 390 -17.36 0.11 -13.15
C TYR A 390 -17.69 -1.22 -13.80
N HIS A 391 -16.66 -1.91 -14.20
CA HIS A 391 -16.79 -3.23 -14.76
C HIS A 391 -16.28 -4.22 -13.73
N SER A 392 -17.23 -4.76 -12.98
CA SER A 392 -16.94 -5.94 -12.19
C SER A 392 -16.56 -7.07 -13.13
N PHE A 393 -15.41 -7.67 -12.91
CA PHE A 393 -15.04 -8.95 -13.53
C PHE A 393 -15.49 -10.14 -12.66
N ALA A 394 -16.16 -9.88 -11.53
CA ALA A 394 -16.76 -10.93 -10.72
C ALA A 394 -17.89 -11.58 -11.50
N ASP A 395 -17.85 -12.91 -11.61
CA ASP A 395 -18.84 -13.70 -12.31
C ASP A 395 -20.11 -13.96 -11.48
N THR A 396 -20.33 -13.22 -10.39
CA THR A 396 -21.54 -13.31 -9.58
C THR A 396 -22.41 -12.07 -9.79
N PRO A 397 -23.32 -12.08 -10.78
CA PRO A 397 -24.17 -10.94 -11.09
C PRO A 397 -24.99 -10.45 -9.88
N GLU A 398 -25.32 -11.35 -8.98
CA GLU A 398 -26.12 -11.03 -7.79
C GLU A 398 -25.32 -10.23 -6.76
N GLU A 399 -24.03 -10.54 -6.55
CA GLU A 399 -23.16 -9.84 -5.60
C GLU A 399 -22.47 -8.63 -6.22
N ALA A 400 -22.10 -8.70 -7.47
CA ALA A 400 -21.55 -7.57 -8.21
C ALA A 400 -22.58 -6.45 -8.37
N GLY A 401 -23.86 -6.83 -8.35
CA GLY A 401 -24.93 -5.91 -8.63
C GLY A 401 -25.04 -5.59 -10.12
N GLU A 402 -26.01 -4.79 -10.47
CA GLU A 402 -26.08 -4.18 -11.80
C GLU A 402 -25.03 -3.08 -11.91
N SER A 403 -24.68 -2.67 -13.13
CA SER A 403 -23.58 -1.74 -13.41
C SER A 403 -23.64 -0.40 -12.66
N ASP A 404 -24.81 -0.04 -12.17
CA ASP A 404 -25.11 1.16 -11.42
C ASP A 404 -25.82 0.85 -10.08
N TYR A 405 -25.50 -0.29 -9.48
CA TYR A 405 -26.16 -0.76 -8.26
C TYR A 405 -26.57 0.43 -7.37
N ASN A 406 -27.86 0.53 -7.07
CA ASN A 406 -28.52 1.66 -6.40
C ASN A 406 -28.34 3.07 -7.05
N GLY A 407 -27.90 3.18 -8.30
CA GLY A 407 -27.85 4.42 -9.08
C GLY A 407 -26.79 5.43 -8.67
N SER A 408 -25.79 5.04 -7.93
CA SER A 408 -24.69 5.92 -7.52
C SER A 408 -23.41 5.17 -7.21
N ASN A 409 -22.28 5.84 -7.37
CA ASN A 409 -20.96 5.33 -6.99
C ASN A 409 -20.36 6.15 -5.86
N LEU A 410 -19.54 5.50 -5.06
CA LEU A 410 -18.66 6.17 -4.10
C LEU A 410 -17.59 7.00 -4.82
N GLY A 411 -17.07 8.02 -4.16
CA GLY A 411 -15.88 8.74 -4.61
C GLY A 411 -14.69 7.79 -4.78
N LEU A 412 -13.71 8.20 -5.60
CA LEU A 412 -12.54 7.36 -5.90
C LEU A 412 -11.62 7.13 -4.72
N GLU A 413 -11.70 7.93 -3.68
CA GLU A 413 -10.88 7.80 -2.49
C GLU A 413 -11.33 6.64 -1.58
N TRP A 414 -12.56 6.13 -1.80
CA TRP A 414 -13.11 5.01 -1.05
C TRP A 414 -12.71 3.66 -1.64
N GLN A 415 -12.29 2.76 -0.77
CA GLN A 415 -12.00 1.36 -1.11
C GLN A 415 -12.65 0.41 -0.10
N TRP A 416 -13.21 -0.67 -0.62
CA TRP A 416 -13.73 -1.76 0.20
C TRP A 416 -12.60 -2.65 0.66
N ASN A 417 -12.70 -3.10 1.90
CA ASN A 417 -11.85 -4.17 2.43
C ASN A 417 -12.32 -5.51 1.82
N HIS A 418 -11.69 -5.96 0.74
CA HIS A 418 -12.11 -7.05 -0.14
C HIS A 418 -13.29 -6.68 -1.06
N ASN A 419 -13.75 -7.65 -1.87
CA ASN A 419 -14.87 -7.43 -2.78
C ASN A 419 -16.17 -7.20 -2.01
N PRO A 420 -16.88 -6.09 -2.22
CA PRO A 420 -18.13 -5.82 -1.54
C PRO A 420 -19.27 -6.75 -2.02
N ASP A 421 -20.28 -6.90 -1.21
CA ASP A 421 -21.61 -7.32 -1.65
C ASP A 421 -22.44 -6.07 -1.90
N ASN A 422 -22.67 -5.74 -3.17
CA ASN A 422 -23.32 -4.51 -3.57
C ASN A 422 -24.82 -4.45 -3.25
N ARG A 423 -25.41 -5.55 -2.82
CA ARG A 423 -26.79 -5.60 -2.31
C ARG A 423 -26.89 -5.04 -0.89
N LEU A 424 -25.77 -4.90 -0.16
CA LEU A 424 -25.71 -4.60 1.26
C LEU A 424 -25.27 -3.19 1.58
N TRP A 425 -25.22 -2.31 0.59
CA TRP A 425 -24.96 -0.90 0.80
C TRP A 425 -25.75 -0.01 -0.18
N SER A 426 -25.95 1.25 0.17
CA SER A 426 -26.67 2.19 -0.65
C SER A 426 -26.31 3.64 -0.32
N LEU A 427 -26.24 4.47 -1.37
CA LEU A 427 -26.15 5.94 -1.31
C LEU A 427 -27.49 6.60 -1.69
N THR A 428 -28.47 5.85 -2.16
CA THR A 428 -29.73 6.37 -2.71
C THR A 428 -30.94 6.15 -1.83
N GLU A 429 -30.90 5.23 -0.88
CA GLU A 429 -32.03 4.99 0.03
C GLU A 429 -32.28 6.14 1.00
N ARG A 430 -31.21 6.87 1.35
CA ARG A 430 -31.27 8.08 2.17
C ARG A 430 -30.19 9.03 1.72
N GLU A 431 -30.55 10.13 1.09
CA GLU A 431 -29.63 11.16 0.65
C GLU A 431 -28.78 11.70 1.82
N GLY A 432 -27.49 11.89 1.60
CA GLY A 432 -26.54 12.33 2.61
C GLY A 432 -26.07 11.25 3.58
N TYR A 433 -26.34 9.97 3.28
CA TYR A 433 -25.91 8.84 4.10
C TYR A 433 -25.41 7.69 3.25
N LEU A 434 -24.31 7.08 3.68
CA LEU A 434 -23.96 5.73 3.28
C LEU A 434 -24.70 4.75 4.21
N ARG A 435 -25.59 3.94 3.64
CA ARG A 435 -26.27 2.85 4.36
C ARG A 435 -25.49 1.56 4.19
N LEU A 436 -25.17 0.92 5.31
CA LEU A 436 -24.63 -0.44 5.35
C LEU A 436 -25.65 -1.38 5.98
N ARG A 437 -25.76 -2.60 5.45
CA ARG A 437 -26.63 -3.66 5.99
C ARG A 437 -25.78 -4.81 6.52
N THR A 438 -26.10 -5.24 7.73
CA THR A 438 -25.53 -6.44 8.34
C THR A 438 -26.31 -7.66 7.89
N VAL A 439 -25.63 -8.75 7.55
CA VAL A 439 -26.24 -10.06 7.22
C VAL A 439 -25.59 -11.22 7.95
N ASP A 440 -24.33 -11.13 8.28
CA ASP A 440 -23.54 -12.19 8.87
C ASP A 440 -23.06 -11.84 10.28
N VAL A 441 -22.95 -12.86 11.12
CA VAL A 441 -22.29 -12.74 12.43
C VAL A 441 -20.80 -12.96 12.23
N CYS A 442 -20.02 -11.91 12.43
CA CYS A 442 -18.56 -11.94 12.32
C CYS A 442 -17.91 -12.03 13.70
N SER A 443 -16.85 -12.82 13.82
CA SER A 443 -16.09 -12.93 15.07
C SER A 443 -15.20 -11.71 15.33
N THR A 444 -14.82 -11.00 14.26
CA THR A 444 -13.96 -9.82 14.28
C THR A 444 -14.32 -8.90 13.11
N VAL A 445 -13.99 -7.61 13.20
CA VAL A 445 -14.20 -6.67 12.09
C VAL A 445 -13.38 -7.06 10.86
N ALA A 446 -12.26 -7.75 11.03
CA ALA A 446 -11.45 -8.26 9.92
C ALA A 446 -12.19 -9.31 9.06
N ASN A 447 -13.25 -9.93 9.60
CA ASN A 447 -14.09 -10.86 8.86
C ASN A 447 -15.41 -10.21 8.39
N ALA A 448 -15.62 -8.93 8.70
CA ALA A 448 -16.83 -8.21 8.30
C ALA A 448 -16.70 -7.72 6.84
N ARG A 449 -17.49 -8.31 5.95
CA ARG A 449 -17.62 -7.86 4.57
C ARG A 449 -18.27 -6.48 4.53
N ASN A 450 -17.98 -5.71 3.48
CA ASN A 450 -18.43 -4.33 3.31
C ASN A 450 -17.88 -3.34 4.35
N THR A 451 -16.74 -3.65 4.96
CA THR A 451 -15.93 -2.63 5.63
C THR A 451 -15.32 -1.72 4.56
N ILE A 452 -15.57 -0.42 4.69
CA ILE A 452 -15.11 0.58 3.74
C ILE A 452 -14.06 1.49 4.38
N SER A 453 -13.11 1.97 3.60
CA SER A 453 -11.95 2.68 4.13
C SER A 453 -11.41 3.75 3.20
N GLN A 454 -10.63 4.65 3.79
CA GLN A 454 -9.69 5.54 3.12
C GLN A 454 -8.32 5.44 3.79
N ARG A 455 -7.27 5.92 3.14
CA ARG A 455 -5.91 5.91 3.69
C ARG A 455 -5.78 6.87 4.86
N THR A 456 -5.07 6.47 5.89
CA THR A 456 -4.48 7.41 6.84
C THR A 456 -3.30 8.14 6.19
N PHE A 457 -2.96 9.31 6.69
CA PHE A 457 -1.83 10.09 6.17
C PHE A 457 -1.11 10.86 7.28
N GLY A 458 0.15 11.11 7.06
CA GLY A 458 1.00 11.81 8.02
C GLY A 458 1.16 13.31 7.72
N PRO A 459 1.82 14.04 8.62
CA PRO A 459 2.38 13.58 9.89
C PRO A 459 1.34 13.31 10.98
N GLU A 460 0.15 13.82 10.86
CA GLU A 460 -1.05 13.59 11.66
C GLU A 460 -2.27 13.62 10.77
N CYS A 461 -3.26 12.80 11.06
CA CYS A 461 -4.57 12.90 10.47
C CYS A 461 -5.65 12.58 11.50
N GLY A 462 -6.87 13.01 11.22
CA GLY A 462 -8.03 12.65 12.01
C GLY A 462 -9.28 12.71 11.16
N ALA A 463 -10.22 11.86 11.47
CA ALA A 463 -11.50 11.85 10.83
C ALA A 463 -12.61 11.54 11.84
N TYR A 464 -13.83 11.93 11.52
CA TYR A 464 -15.00 11.55 12.28
C TYR A 464 -16.14 11.18 11.34
N ILE A 465 -17.02 10.34 11.86
CA ILE A 465 -18.27 9.99 11.21
C ILE A 465 -19.45 10.41 12.10
N LYS A 466 -20.56 10.80 11.47
CA LYS A 466 -21.87 10.85 12.12
C LYS A 466 -22.56 9.52 11.83
N LEU A 467 -22.95 8.79 12.87
CA LEU A 467 -23.57 7.48 12.78
C LEU A 467 -25.02 7.54 13.27
N ASP A 468 -25.97 7.16 12.44
CA ASP A 468 -27.35 6.93 12.82
C ASP A 468 -27.57 5.46 13.16
N VAL A 469 -27.88 5.20 14.43
CA VAL A 469 -28.03 3.85 15.00
C VAL A 469 -29.49 3.49 15.28
N SER A 470 -30.44 4.25 14.74
CA SER A 470 -31.87 4.08 15.02
C SER A 470 -32.43 2.73 14.58
N GLU A 471 -31.84 2.15 13.52
CA GLU A 471 -32.29 0.87 12.92
C GLU A 471 -31.43 -0.32 13.36
N MET A 472 -30.40 -0.12 14.19
CA MET A 472 -29.56 -1.20 14.71
C MET A 472 -30.36 -2.12 15.64
N LYS A 473 -30.03 -3.40 15.64
CA LYS A 473 -30.70 -4.47 16.37
C LYS A 473 -29.75 -5.15 17.34
N GLU A 474 -30.30 -5.99 18.18
CA GLU A 474 -29.55 -6.82 19.14
C GLU A 474 -28.39 -7.56 18.44
N GLY A 475 -27.17 -7.32 18.92
CA GLY A 475 -25.94 -7.91 18.41
C GLY A 475 -25.24 -7.10 17.32
N ASP A 476 -25.88 -6.08 16.74
CA ASP A 476 -25.23 -5.21 15.76
C ASP A 476 -24.12 -4.37 16.40
N VAL A 477 -23.01 -4.22 15.66
CA VAL A 477 -21.89 -3.33 15.97
C VAL A 477 -21.56 -2.50 14.73
N ALA A 478 -21.53 -1.17 14.87
CA ALA A 478 -21.17 -0.27 13.79
C ALA A 478 -20.30 0.86 14.31
N GLY A 479 -19.22 1.21 13.60
CA GLY A 479 -18.29 2.20 14.12
C GLY A 479 -17.21 2.64 13.17
N PHE A 480 -16.14 3.17 13.75
CA PHE A 480 -15.02 3.78 13.06
C PHE A 480 -13.69 3.25 13.60
N ALA A 481 -12.84 2.75 12.72
CA ALA A 481 -11.61 2.02 13.06
C ALA A 481 -10.35 2.71 12.56
N ALA A 482 -9.25 2.56 13.33
CA ALA A 482 -7.89 2.57 12.78
C ALA A 482 -7.55 1.11 12.46
N PHE A 483 -7.57 0.75 11.17
CA PHE A 483 -7.62 -0.63 10.74
C PHE A 483 -6.34 -1.08 10.03
N ALA A 484 -5.74 -2.15 10.50
CA ALA A 484 -4.65 -2.91 9.89
C ALA A 484 -4.63 -4.33 10.46
N GLU A 485 -3.52 -5.05 10.44
CA GLU A 485 -3.39 -6.38 11.05
C GLU A 485 -3.68 -6.36 12.55
N LYS A 486 -3.14 -5.36 13.28
CA LYS A 486 -3.58 -4.98 14.62
C LYS A 486 -4.35 -3.69 14.53
N TYR A 487 -5.50 -3.63 15.13
CA TYR A 487 -6.42 -2.52 14.99
C TYR A 487 -7.17 -2.21 16.28
N GLY A 488 -7.80 -1.06 16.28
CA GLY A 488 -8.76 -0.66 17.28
C GLY A 488 -9.88 0.14 16.65
N TYR A 489 -11.03 0.15 17.29
CA TYR A 489 -12.17 0.93 16.82
C TYR A 489 -13.02 1.47 17.97
N VAL A 490 -13.74 2.55 17.69
CA VAL A 490 -14.84 3.06 18.49
C VAL A 490 -16.14 2.80 17.75
N ALA A 491 -17.14 2.21 18.43
CA ALA A 491 -18.37 1.76 17.80
C ALA A 491 -19.59 1.92 18.72
N VAL A 492 -20.78 1.86 18.12
CA VAL A 492 -22.02 1.60 18.87
C VAL A 492 -22.32 0.11 18.79
N LYS A 493 -22.64 -0.48 19.91
CA LYS A 493 -23.06 -1.86 20.09
C LYS A 493 -24.45 -1.91 20.72
N ILE A 494 -25.31 -2.79 20.21
CA ILE A 494 -26.62 -3.10 20.84
C ILE A 494 -26.49 -4.40 21.61
N GLU A 495 -26.73 -4.35 22.92
CA GLU A 495 -26.64 -5.48 23.83
C GLU A 495 -27.69 -5.38 24.94
N ASP A 496 -28.46 -6.47 25.15
CA ASP A 496 -29.55 -6.51 26.11
C ASP A 496 -30.59 -5.38 25.95
N GLY A 497 -30.88 -5.01 24.70
CA GLY A 497 -31.79 -3.94 24.33
C GLY A 497 -31.32 -2.54 24.64
N LYS A 498 -30.04 -2.35 24.96
CA LYS A 498 -29.39 -1.07 25.25
C LYS A 498 -28.34 -0.74 24.19
N LYS A 499 -28.02 0.56 24.09
CA LYS A 499 -26.99 1.08 23.24
C LYS A 499 -25.76 1.41 24.05
N TYR A 500 -24.60 0.98 23.59
CA TYR A 500 -23.32 1.31 24.20
C TYR A 500 -22.36 1.86 23.15
N ILE A 501 -21.70 2.98 23.44
CA ILE A 501 -20.46 3.33 22.75
C ILE A 501 -19.37 2.48 23.40
N VAL A 502 -18.61 1.76 22.57
CA VAL A 502 -17.53 0.87 23.02
C VAL A 502 -16.25 1.16 22.29
N THR A 503 -15.10 0.92 22.94
CA THR A 503 -13.81 0.78 22.28
C THR A 503 -13.37 -0.67 22.36
N VAL A 504 -12.89 -1.17 21.22
CA VAL A 504 -12.47 -2.56 21.06
C VAL A 504 -11.10 -2.59 20.40
N TRP A 505 -10.24 -3.49 20.85
CA TRP A 505 -8.95 -3.76 20.27
C TRP A 505 -8.84 -5.20 19.85
N TYR A 506 -8.03 -5.39 18.81
CA TYR A 506 -7.60 -6.71 18.38
C TYR A 506 -6.12 -6.89 18.73
N ASP A 507 -5.80 -7.96 19.45
CA ASP A 507 -4.44 -8.39 19.72
C ASP A 507 -4.32 -9.91 19.52
N ASP A 508 -3.35 -10.31 18.71
CA ASP A 508 -3.05 -11.70 18.36
C ASP A 508 -1.95 -12.33 19.25
N ASN A 509 -1.50 -11.62 20.30
CA ASN A 509 -0.39 -12.09 21.15
C ASN A 509 -0.72 -13.36 21.94
N ASP A 510 -1.99 -13.69 22.10
CA ASP A 510 -2.45 -14.95 22.69
C ASP A 510 -2.89 -15.92 21.60
N ASP A 511 -2.83 -17.23 21.90
CA ASP A 511 -3.16 -18.34 21.00
C ASP A 511 -4.60 -18.33 20.41
N VAL A 512 -5.37 -17.29 20.63
CA VAL A 512 -6.74 -17.11 20.17
C VAL A 512 -6.91 -15.68 19.67
N GLU A 513 -7.24 -15.53 18.39
CA GLU A 513 -7.67 -14.24 17.83
C GLU A 513 -8.80 -13.69 18.68
N LYS A 514 -8.62 -12.52 19.25
CA LYS A 514 -9.61 -11.89 20.12
C LYS A 514 -9.74 -10.41 19.82
N GLU A 515 -10.98 -10.00 19.62
CA GLU A 515 -11.40 -8.64 19.93
C GLU A 515 -11.78 -8.57 21.41
N PHE A 516 -11.30 -7.55 22.11
CA PHE A 516 -11.68 -7.31 23.50
C PHE A 516 -12.06 -5.84 23.70
N GLU A 517 -13.19 -5.69 24.40
CA GLU A 517 -13.72 -4.39 24.74
C GLU A 517 -12.91 -3.80 25.90
N THR A 518 -12.42 -2.55 25.71
CA THR A 518 -11.59 -1.87 26.70
C THR A 518 -12.38 -0.90 27.56
N GLU A 519 -13.40 -0.25 27.01
CA GLU A 519 -14.28 0.69 27.70
C GLU A 519 -15.66 0.71 27.05
N ARG A 520 -16.70 1.02 27.86
CA ARG A 520 -18.08 1.25 27.38
C ARG A 520 -18.80 2.38 28.10
N VAL A 521 -19.70 3.03 27.38
CA VAL A 521 -20.59 4.08 27.88
C VAL A 521 -22.01 3.79 27.38
N GLU A 522 -23.00 3.63 28.30
CA GLU A 522 -24.40 3.48 27.92
C GLU A 522 -24.94 4.83 27.39
N ILE A 523 -25.68 4.79 26.28
CA ILE A 523 -26.28 5.96 25.64
C ILE A 523 -27.75 5.73 25.32
N THR A 524 -28.50 6.82 25.10
CA THR A 524 -29.91 6.81 24.69
C THR A 524 -30.14 7.36 23.28
N GLU A 525 -29.16 8.10 22.78
CA GLU A 525 -29.18 8.80 21.52
C GLU A 525 -29.26 7.85 20.33
N ASN A 526 -29.89 8.31 19.24
CA ASN A 526 -29.96 7.58 17.96
C ASN A 526 -28.90 8.07 16.96
N GLU A 527 -28.34 9.24 17.19
CA GLU A 527 -27.27 9.80 16.39
C GLU A 527 -26.07 10.07 17.30
N VAL A 528 -24.91 9.61 16.89
CA VAL A 528 -23.64 9.82 17.61
C VAL A 528 -22.53 10.18 16.64
N TYR A 529 -21.49 10.78 17.15
CA TYR A 529 -20.29 11.09 16.37
C TYR A 529 -19.12 10.29 16.94
N LEU A 530 -18.41 9.60 16.07
CA LEU A 530 -17.23 8.79 16.41
C LEU A 530 -16.03 9.34 15.68
N ARG A 531 -14.88 9.44 16.35
CA ARG A 531 -13.67 10.06 15.84
C ARG A 531 -12.44 9.23 16.14
N VAL A 532 -11.53 9.18 15.17
CA VAL A 532 -10.20 8.60 15.29
C VAL A 532 -9.17 9.65 14.88
N ASP A 533 -8.17 9.86 15.73
CA ASP A 533 -7.01 10.71 15.47
C ASP A 533 -5.75 9.84 15.43
N CYS A 534 -4.91 10.03 14.41
CA CYS A 534 -3.66 9.32 14.22
C CYS A 534 -2.46 10.27 14.29
N ASP A 535 -1.43 9.90 15.05
CA ASP A 535 -0.17 10.62 15.16
C ASP A 535 0.98 9.73 14.64
N PHE A 536 1.55 10.12 13.52
CA PHE A 536 2.71 9.47 12.89
C PHE A 536 4.00 10.29 13.04
N LYS A 537 3.97 11.44 13.71
CA LYS A 537 5.14 12.30 13.92
C LYS A 537 6.26 11.52 14.61
N ASN A 538 7.46 11.63 14.07
CA ASN A 538 8.66 11.00 14.64
C ASN A 538 8.49 9.49 14.89
N ALA A 539 7.64 8.83 14.10
CA ALA A 539 7.31 7.43 14.28
C ALA A 539 6.67 7.10 15.64
N THR A 540 5.84 8.00 16.13
CA THR A 540 5.01 7.78 17.32
C THR A 540 3.98 6.69 17.07
N ASP A 541 3.35 6.69 15.88
CA ASP A 541 2.45 5.66 15.37
C ASP A 541 1.35 5.30 16.38
N LYS A 542 0.56 6.31 16.81
CA LYS A 542 -0.51 6.16 17.79
C LYS A 542 -1.87 6.58 17.23
N ALA A 543 -2.92 5.85 17.62
CA ALA A 543 -4.31 6.25 17.38
C ALA A 543 -5.06 6.48 18.68
N TYR A 544 -5.95 7.45 18.65
CA TYR A 544 -6.79 7.91 19.77
C TYR A 544 -8.25 7.92 19.35
N PHE A 545 -9.13 7.48 20.24
CA PHE A 545 -10.55 7.31 19.97
C PHE A 545 -11.38 8.26 20.79
N TYR A 546 -12.42 8.84 20.17
CA TYR A 546 -13.31 9.79 20.81
C TYR A 546 -14.74 9.56 20.35
N TYR A 547 -15.69 9.99 21.15
CA TYR A 547 -17.09 10.12 20.79
C TYR A 547 -17.64 11.49 21.15
N SER A 548 -18.73 11.87 20.53
CA SER A 548 -19.54 13.03 20.87
C SER A 548 -21.02 12.71 20.65
N LEU A 549 -21.89 13.30 21.48
CA LEU A 549 -23.34 13.19 21.36
C LEU A 549 -23.96 14.41 20.66
N ASP A 550 -23.18 15.47 20.45
CA ASP A 550 -23.62 16.72 19.83
C ASP A 550 -22.78 17.17 18.61
N GLY A 551 -21.68 16.46 18.33
CA GLY A 551 -20.73 16.78 17.26
C GLY A 551 -19.76 17.93 17.62
N GLU A 552 -19.87 18.53 18.78
CA GLU A 552 -19.05 19.67 19.24
C GLU A 552 -18.15 19.30 20.43
N ASN A 553 -18.71 18.62 21.42
CA ASN A 553 -18.02 18.24 22.66
C ASN A 553 -17.52 16.80 22.55
N TRP A 554 -16.20 16.64 22.46
CA TRP A 554 -15.55 15.34 22.28
C TRP A 554 -15.03 14.77 23.58
N THR A 555 -15.35 13.51 23.84
CA THR A 555 -14.87 12.74 24.99
C THR A 555 -13.96 11.63 24.50
N LYS A 556 -12.73 11.56 25.03
CA LYS A 556 -11.84 10.42 24.78
C LYS A 556 -12.44 9.16 25.40
N ILE A 557 -12.33 8.04 24.70
CA ILE A 557 -12.76 6.73 25.17
C ILE A 557 -11.71 5.66 24.86
N GLY A 558 -11.48 4.78 25.81
CA GLY A 558 -10.49 3.70 25.71
C GLY A 558 -9.05 4.19 25.80
N ASP A 559 -8.15 3.21 25.74
CA ASP A 559 -6.73 3.45 25.77
C ASP A 559 -6.20 3.93 24.40
N THR A 560 -4.93 4.25 24.35
CA THR A 560 -4.24 4.63 23.10
C THR A 560 -3.77 3.39 22.36
N LEU A 561 -4.16 3.24 21.10
CA LEU A 561 -3.68 2.15 20.25
C LEU A 561 -2.26 2.46 19.76
N GLN A 562 -1.31 1.57 20.03
CA GLN A 562 -0.01 1.59 19.37
C GLN A 562 -0.14 0.93 18.00
N MET A 563 -0.04 1.72 16.94
CA MET A 563 -0.03 1.24 15.57
C MET A 563 1.36 0.73 15.20
N ASN A 564 1.43 -0.26 14.31
CA ASN A 564 2.69 -0.85 13.83
C ASN A 564 2.61 -1.09 12.33
N TYR A 565 3.77 -1.12 11.69
CA TYR A 565 3.88 -1.50 10.28
C TYR A 565 3.83 -3.04 10.13
N TYR A 566 2.90 -3.52 9.33
CA TYR A 566 2.71 -4.95 9.04
C TYR A 566 2.76 -5.27 7.54
N GLY A 567 3.30 -4.38 6.71
CA GLY A 567 3.24 -4.51 5.24
C GLY A 567 1.91 -4.07 4.64
N LEU A 568 0.93 -3.78 5.48
CA LEU A 568 -0.33 -3.11 5.15
C LEU A 568 -0.36 -1.77 5.88
N HIS A 569 -0.91 -0.76 5.23
CA HIS A 569 -1.11 0.55 5.84
C HIS A 569 -2.34 0.57 6.75
N PHE A 570 -2.37 1.49 7.68
CA PHE A 570 -3.59 1.80 8.43
C PHE A 570 -4.58 2.60 7.57
N MET A 571 -5.82 2.22 7.69
CA MET A 571 -6.97 2.84 7.04
C MET A 571 -7.95 3.36 8.08
#